data_13964d6aa7151a0902967a1d297a9901
#
_entry.id   13964d6aa7151a0902967a1d297a9901
#
_cell.length_a   1.000
_cell.length_b   1.000
_cell.length_c   1.000
_cell.angle_alpha   90.00
_cell.angle_beta   90.00
_cell.angle_gamma   90.00
#
_symmetry.space_group_name_H-M   'P 1'
#
loop_
_entity.id
_entity.type
_entity.pdbx_description
1 polymer ?
#
loop_
_entity_poly.entity_id
_entity_poly.type
_entity_poly.pdbx_seq_one_letter_code
_entity_poly.pdbx_strand_id
1 'polypeptide(L)'
;MSFVVKPVYAALALSLFATAANAQPTPPYWASISAGEARMRTGPGRQFPAMWLYKRKNLPVKVVKTYPGWRKIEDPDGTQGWMQANLLSDQRTALVTGEVRPLREKPDPGAPVILKAEPGVVGTISECRRGWCKLNVTGRMGYIEISHVFGLNPGEASR
;
A
#
# COMPACT_ATOMS: atom_id res chain seq x y z
N MET A 1 -59.52 -32.33 -38.80
CA MET A 1 -58.17 -32.44 -38.30
C MET A 1 -57.63 -31.05 -38.02
N SER A 2 -57.71 -30.58 -36.78
CA SER A 2 -57.25 -29.24 -36.37
C SER A 2 -55.88 -29.32 -35.75
N PHE A 3 -54.90 -28.71 -36.39
CA PHE A 3 -53.55 -28.60 -35.83
C PHE A 3 -53.45 -27.37 -34.91
N VAL A 4 -53.30 -27.61 -33.61
CA VAL A 4 -53.01 -26.58 -32.61
C VAL A 4 -51.51 -26.33 -32.57
N VAL A 5 -51.06 -25.19 -33.08
CA VAL A 5 -49.68 -24.74 -32.98
C VAL A 5 -49.51 -24.01 -31.63
N LYS A 6 -48.70 -24.56 -30.72
CA LYS A 6 -48.31 -23.91 -29.45
C LYS A 6 -47.16 -22.94 -29.70
N PRO A 7 -47.26 -21.68 -29.26
CA PRO A 7 -46.14 -20.74 -29.33
C PRO A 7 -45.09 -21.09 -28.23
N VAL A 8 -43.84 -21.29 -28.64
CA VAL A 8 -42.69 -21.42 -27.76
C VAL A 8 -42.17 -20.04 -27.45
N TYR A 9 -42.39 -19.59 -26.22
CA TYR A 9 -41.80 -18.34 -25.73
C TYR A 9 -40.34 -18.65 -25.31
N ALA A 10 -39.35 -18.22 -26.11
CA ALA A 10 -37.98 -18.21 -25.76
C ALA A 10 -37.73 -17.04 -24.81
N ALA A 11 -37.57 -17.32 -23.52
CA ALA A 11 -37.17 -16.32 -22.53
C ALA A 11 -35.67 -16.03 -22.69
N LEU A 12 -35.34 -14.86 -23.23
CA LEU A 12 -33.98 -14.35 -23.34
C LEU A 12 -33.56 -13.85 -21.96
N ALA A 13 -32.78 -14.66 -21.21
CA ALA A 13 -32.20 -14.27 -19.94
C ALA A 13 -31.01 -13.31 -20.19
N LEU A 14 -31.24 -12.02 -19.97
CA LEU A 14 -30.23 -10.97 -20.02
C LEU A 14 -29.37 -11.06 -18.75
N SER A 15 -28.22 -11.70 -18.85
CA SER A 15 -27.23 -11.75 -17.73
C SER A 15 -26.55 -10.38 -17.60
N LEU A 16 -26.94 -9.60 -16.61
CA LEU A 16 -26.24 -8.39 -16.19
C LEU A 16 -24.90 -8.80 -15.53
N PHE A 17 -23.81 -8.73 -16.26
CA PHE A 17 -22.48 -8.76 -15.69
C PHE A 17 -22.24 -7.43 -14.96
N ALA A 18 -22.42 -7.42 -13.65
CA ALA A 18 -21.99 -6.33 -12.80
C ALA A 18 -20.46 -6.32 -12.77
N THR A 19 -19.82 -5.43 -13.52
CA THR A 19 -18.41 -5.14 -13.38
C THR A 19 -18.19 -4.51 -12.03
N ALA A 20 -17.55 -5.25 -11.10
CA ALA A 20 -17.09 -4.69 -9.84
C ALA A 20 -16.04 -3.61 -10.15
N ALA A 21 -16.45 -2.36 -10.13
CA ALA A 21 -15.52 -1.24 -10.18
C ALA A 21 -14.65 -1.34 -8.92
N ASN A 22 -13.33 -1.56 -9.09
CA ASN A 22 -12.37 -1.46 -8.00
C ASN A 22 -12.40 -0.02 -7.49
N ALA A 23 -13.14 0.23 -6.42
CA ALA A 23 -13.19 1.53 -5.77
C ALA A 23 -11.79 1.85 -5.22
N GLN A 24 -11.20 2.93 -5.70
CA GLN A 24 -9.91 3.39 -5.19
C GLN A 24 -10.07 3.79 -3.71
N PRO A 25 -9.07 3.49 -2.85
CA PRO A 25 -9.12 3.89 -1.46
C PRO A 25 -9.29 5.39 -1.32
N THR A 26 -10.11 5.82 -0.35
CA THR A 26 -10.26 7.23 0.00
C THR A 26 -9.05 7.71 0.80
N PRO A 27 -8.39 8.81 0.42
CA PRO A 27 -7.30 9.36 1.21
C PRO A 27 -7.74 9.77 2.63
N PRO A 28 -6.85 9.66 3.64
CA PRO A 28 -5.48 9.19 3.51
C PRO A 28 -5.35 7.66 3.53
N TYR A 29 -4.43 7.12 2.70
CA TYR A 29 -4.10 5.69 2.72
C TYR A 29 -2.61 5.47 2.42
N TRP A 30 -2.11 4.27 2.75
CA TRP A 30 -0.74 3.89 2.51
C TRP A 30 -0.56 3.21 1.14
N ALA A 31 0.53 3.56 0.47
CA ALA A 31 1.00 2.95 -0.77
C ALA A 31 2.51 2.76 -0.70
N SER A 32 3.10 2.13 -1.69
CA SER A 32 4.54 2.03 -1.84
C SER A 32 4.98 2.38 -3.27
N ILE A 33 6.20 2.88 -3.42
CA ILE A 33 6.78 3.15 -4.74
C ILE A 33 7.10 1.82 -5.40
N SER A 34 6.45 1.51 -6.53
CA SER A 34 6.67 0.26 -7.27
C SER A 34 7.80 0.37 -8.30
N ALA A 35 8.10 1.57 -8.78
CA ALA A 35 9.13 1.84 -9.77
C ALA A 35 10.53 1.92 -9.13
N GLY A 36 11.57 1.60 -9.91
CA GLY A 36 12.96 1.82 -9.49
C GLY A 36 13.32 3.29 -9.41
N GLU A 37 12.68 4.15 -10.22
CA GLU A 37 12.78 5.60 -10.17
C GLU A 37 11.38 6.23 -10.21
N ALA A 38 11.12 7.18 -9.32
CA ALA A 38 9.87 7.91 -9.25
C ALA A 38 10.11 9.40 -8.98
N ARG A 39 9.53 10.26 -9.82
CA ARG A 39 9.62 11.72 -9.64
C ARG A 39 8.41 12.22 -8.87
N MET A 40 8.68 12.99 -7.83
CA MET A 40 7.70 13.82 -7.15
C MET A 40 7.75 15.24 -7.73
N ARG A 41 6.58 15.83 -8.00
CA ARG A 41 6.43 17.12 -8.67
C ARG A 41 5.62 18.10 -7.82
N THR A 42 5.71 19.38 -8.15
CA THR A 42 4.98 20.44 -7.46
C THR A 42 3.48 20.42 -7.76
N GLY A 43 3.04 19.78 -8.84
CA GLY A 43 1.63 19.68 -9.24
C GLY A 43 1.30 18.40 -9.99
N PRO A 44 -0.01 18.09 -10.19
CA PRO A 44 -0.50 16.86 -10.81
C PRO A 44 -0.42 16.91 -12.34
N GLY A 45 0.79 16.89 -12.89
CA GLY A 45 1.04 16.92 -14.32
C GLY A 45 2.53 16.89 -14.65
N ARG A 46 2.88 16.40 -15.83
CA ARG A 46 4.29 16.34 -16.30
C ARG A 46 4.89 17.71 -16.55
N GLN A 47 4.07 18.72 -16.81
CA GLN A 47 4.48 20.11 -16.99
C GLN A 47 4.94 20.78 -15.70
N PHE A 48 4.56 20.25 -14.52
CA PHE A 48 5.03 20.78 -13.24
C PHE A 48 6.46 20.32 -12.96
N PRO A 49 7.31 21.20 -12.41
CA PRO A 49 8.69 20.87 -12.07
C PRO A 49 8.80 19.65 -11.16
N ALA A 50 9.79 18.79 -11.44
CA ALA A 50 10.18 17.75 -10.51
C ALA A 50 10.95 18.37 -9.35
N MET A 51 10.54 18.09 -8.13
CA MET A 51 11.18 18.58 -6.90
C MET A 51 12.04 17.50 -6.24
N TRP A 52 11.74 16.21 -6.51
CA TRP A 52 12.45 15.08 -5.93
C TRP A 52 12.48 13.88 -6.88
N LEU A 53 13.55 13.07 -6.80
CA LEU A 53 13.70 11.81 -7.51
C LEU A 53 13.99 10.69 -6.50
N TYR A 54 13.03 9.79 -6.31
CA TYR A 54 13.22 8.58 -5.51
C TYR A 54 13.83 7.48 -6.38
N LYS A 55 14.93 6.89 -5.91
CA LYS A 55 15.58 5.73 -6.51
C LYS A 55 15.45 4.48 -5.63
N ARG A 56 14.33 4.38 -4.93
CA ARG A 56 14.10 3.34 -3.96
C ARG A 56 12.75 2.68 -4.12
N LYS A 57 12.75 1.45 -4.65
CA LYS A 57 11.57 0.61 -4.73
C LYS A 57 11.07 0.21 -3.32
N ASN A 58 9.76 0.03 -3.20
CA ASN A 58 9.06 -0.34 -1.98
C ASN A 58 9.09 0.71 -0.85
N LEU A 59 9.58 1.93 -1.10
CA LEU A 59 9.49 2.99 -0.11
C LEU A 59 8.01 3.26 0.22
N PRO A 60 7.58 3.16 1.49
CA PRO A 60 6.22 3.53 1.87
C PRO A 60 5.99 5.03 1.72
N VAL A 61 4.80 5.39 1.26
CA VAL A 61 4.34 6.77 1.14
C VAL A 61 2.88 6.85 1.57
N LYS A 62 2.48 7.98 2.12
CA LYS A 62 1.09 8.23 2.47
C LYS A 62 0.41 9.03 1.36
N VAL A 63 -0.62 8.49 0.75
CA VAL A 63 -1.43 9.21 -0.22
C VAL A 63 -2.40 10.10 0.55
N VAL A 64 -2.27 11.42 0.37
CA VAL A 64 -3.07 12.42 1.10
C VAL A 64 -4.14 13.07 0.21
N LYS A 65 -4.01 12.98 -1.12
CA LYS A 65 -4.99 13.48 -2.09
C LYS A 65 -4.89 12.72 -3.41
N THR A 66 -5.99 12.61 -4.12
CA THR A 66 -6.06 12.01 -5.47
C THR A 66 -6.43 13.05 -6.51
N TYR A 67 -5.90 12.84 -7.72
CA TYR A 67 -6.26 13.55 -8.95
C TYR A 67 -6.18 12.54 -10.11
N PRO A 68 -6.93 12.68 -11.21
CA PRO A 68 -6.86 11.72 -12.32
C PRO A 68 -5.43 11.43 -12.79
N GLY A 69 -4.98 10.17 -12.65
CA GLY A 69 -3.62 9.74 -12.98
C GLY A 69 -2.52 10.13 -11.99
N TRP A 70 -2.83 10.89 -10.92
CA TRP A 70 -1.86 11.42 -9.96
C TRP A 70 -2.29 11.20 -8.51
N ARG A 71 -1.29 11.11 -7.63
CA ARG A 71 -1.46 11.03 -6.18
C ARG A 71 -0.58 12.08 -5.51
N LYS A 72 -1.17 12.90 -4.62
CA LYS A 72 -0.37 13.71 -3.71
C LYS A 72 0.09 12.79 -2.59
N ILE A 73 1.39 12.62 -2.47
CA ILE A 73 2.00 11.75 -1.47
C ILE A 73 2.74 12.57 -0.43
N GLU A 74 2.88 11.97 0.74
CA GLU A 74 3.77 12.42 1.82
C GLU A 74 4.80 11.32 2.04
N ASP A 75 6.07 11.68 2.03
CA ASP A 75 7.18 10.77 2.24
C ASP A 75 7.55 10.63 3.73
N PRO A 76 8.52 9.77 4.10
CA PRO A 76 8.93 9.59 5.50
C PRO A 76 9.45 10.84 6.18
N ASP A 77 9.95 11.83 5.44
CA ASP A 77 10.45 13.10 5.97
C ASP A 77 9.35 14.17 6.07
N GLY A 78 8.11 13.82 5.70
CA GLY A 78 6.97 14.74 5.69
C GLY A 78 6.89 15.63 4.45
N THR A 79 7.76 15.43 3.47
CA THR A 79 7.71 16.21 2.22
C THR A 79 6.52 15.76 1.38
N GLN A 80 5.74 16.73 0.88
CA GLN A 80 4.56 16.44 0.07
C GLN A 80 4.74 16.91 -1.37
N GLY A 81 4.24 16.10 -2.29
CA GLY A 81 4.19 16.43 -3.71
C GLY A 81 3.40 15.41 -4.52
N TRP A 82 3.36 15.59 -5.83
CA TRP A 82 2.56 14.78 -6.73
C TRP A 82 3.40 13.74 -7.46
N MET A 83 2.93 12.52 -7.46
CA MET A 83 3.53 11.37 -8.16
C MET A 83 2.49 10.73 -9.08
N GLN A 84 2.93 10.21 -10.24
CA GLN A 84 2.05 9.46 -11.12
C GLN A 84 1.53 8.21 -10.42
N ALA A 85 0.23 7.94 -10.54
CA ALA A 85 -0.43 6.83 -9.86
C ALA A 85 0.15 5.45 -10.25
N ASN A 86 0.60 5.29 -11.50
CA ASN A 86 1.19 4.05 -12.00
C ASN A 86 2.62 3.76 -11.46
N LEU A 87 3.22 4.70 -10.74
CA LEU A 87 4.51 4.49 -10.05
C LEU A 87 4.31 3.98 -8.62
N LEU A 88 3.06 3.86 -8.18
CA LEU A 88 2.67 3.39 -6.85
C LEU A 88 1.99 2.03 -6.94
N SER A 89 2.07 1.27 -5.86
CA SER A 89 1.33 0.03 -5.64
C SER A 89 0.66 0.04 -4.26
N ASP A 90 -0.33 -0.81 -4.09
CA ASP A 90 -1.03 -1.06 -2.82
C ASP A 90 -0.28 -2.03 -1.91
N GLN A 91 0.89 -2.53 -2.34
CA GLN A 91 1.72 -3.37 -1.50
C GLN A 91 2.09 -2.65 -0.21
N ARG A 92 1.73 -3.26 0.92
CA ARG A 92 2.02 -2.70 2.24
C ARG A 92 3.48 -2.93 2.60
N THR A 93 4.16 -1.83 2.86
CA THR A 93 5.57 -1.82 3.29
C THR A 93 5.73 -0.90 4.48
N ALA A 94 6.82 -1.09 5.22
CA ALA A 94 7.23 -0.20 6.30
C ALA A 94 8.72 0.11 6.24
N LEU A 95 9.06 1.32 6.63
CA LEU A 95 10.42 1.83 6.76
C LEU A 95 10.78 1.91 8.24
N VAL A 96 11.87 1.30 8.66
CA VAL A 96 12.39 1.39 10.03
C VAL A 96 12.90 2.81 10.30
N THR A 97 12.48 3.40 11.42
CA THR A 97 12.79 4.79 11.79
C THR A 97 13.56 4.89 13.11
N GLY A 98 14.22 6.04 13.30
CA GLY A 98 14.93 6.38 14.53
C GLY A 98 16.27 5.68 14.65
N GLU A 99 16.31 4.57 15.38
CA GLU A 99 17.53 3.81 15.66
C GLU A 99 17.45 2.35 15.23
N VAL A 100 18.48 1.56 15.44
CA VAL A 100 18.49 0.12 15.16
C VAL A 100 17.39 -0.57 15.97
N ARG A 101 16.48 -1.27 15.28
CA ARG A 101 15.32 -1.91 15.89
C ARG A 101 15.37 -3.44 15.80
N PRO A 102 15.06 -4.14 16.90
CA PRO A 102 14.99 -5.59 16.88
C PRO A 102 13.71 -6.07 16.16
N LEU A 103 13.87 -7.06 15.29
CA LEU A 103 12.77 -7.89 14.81
C LEU A 103 12.75 -9.18 15.62
N ARG A 104 11.60 -9.51 16.21
CA ARG A 104 11.46 -10.60 17.17
C ARG A 104 10.68 -11.78 16.60
N GLU A 105 10.85 -12.93 17.20
CA GLU A 105 10.16 -14.18 16.82
C GLU A 105 8.64 -14.07 17.05
N LYS A 106 8.22 -13.37 18.09
CA LYS A 106 6.82 -13.16 18.48
C LYS A 106 6.56 -11.67 18.76
N PRO A 107 5.29 -11.20 18.72
CA PRO A 107 4.92 -9.84 19.08
C PRO A 107 4.96 -9.64 20.59
N ASP A 108 6.15 -9.71 21.16
CA ASP A 108 6.42 -9.63 22.60
C ASP A 108 7.82 -9.02 22.81
N PRO A 109 7.96 -8.00 23.71
CA PRO A 109 9.26 -7.40 24.04
C PRO A 109 10.30 -8.38 24.59
N GLY A 110 9.86 -9.46 25.24
CA GLY A 110 10.71 -10.51 25.80
C GLY A 110 11.09 -11.62 24.81
N ALA A 111 10.48 -11.64 23.61
CA ALA A 111 10.75 -12.69 22.63
C ALA A 111 12.17 -12.60 22.05
N PRO A 112 12.76 -13.73 21.61
CA PRO A 112 14.07 -13.76 20.98
C PRO A 112 14.15 -12.82 19.77
N VAL A 113 15.29 -12.15 19.61
CA VAL A 113 15.60 -11.30 18.46
C VAL A 113 16.06 -12.17 17.30
N ILE A 114 15.38 -12.10 16.15
CA ILE A 114 15.74 -12.81 14.91
C ILE A 114 16.78 -12.03 14.13
N LEU A 115 16.58 -10.71 14.02
CA LEU A 115 17.50 -9.80 13.36
C LEU A 115 17.35 -8.38 13.91
N LYS A 116 18.37 -7.56 13.68
CA LYS A 116 18.31 -6.12 13.95
C LYS A 116 18.26 -5.38 12.62
N ALA A 117 17.33 -4.42 12.49
CA ALA A 117 17.16 -3.59 11.31
C ALA A 117 17.62 -2.16 11.61
N GLU A 118 18.47 -1.62 10.76
CA GLU A 118 18.92 -0.23 10.83
C GLU A 118 17.83 0.74 10.36
N PRO A 119 17.88 2.01 10.79
CA PRO A 119 17.02 3.05 10.22
C PRO A 119 17.13 3.08 8.72
N GLY A 120 15.99 3.26 8.05
CA GLY A 120 15.93 3.24 6.61
C GLY A 120 15.73 1.85 6.00
N VAL A 121 15.84 0.75 6.72
CA VAL A 121 15.49 -0.57 6.19
C VAL A 121 14.01 -0.62 5.85
N VAL A 122 13.67 -1.08 4.63
CA VAL A 122 12.30 -1.28 4.17
C VAL A 122 11.99 -2.77 4.11
N GLY A 123 10.82 -3.15 4.63
CA GLY A 123 10.29 -4.50 4.51
C GLY A 123 8.83 -4.51 4.09
N THR A 124 8.36 -5.66 3.62
CA THR A 124 6.94 -5.89 3.34
C THR A 124 6.22 -6.37 4.60
N ILE A 125 4.95 -5.95 4.75
CA ILE A 125 4.13 -6.28 5.91
C ILE A 125 3.15 -7.38 5.53
N SER A 126 3.03 -8.41 6.38
CA SER A 126 2.08 -9.51 6.19
C SER A 126 0.92 -9.49 7.18
N GLU A 127 1.18 -9.19 8.43
CA GLU A 127 0.15 -9.16 9.49
C GLU A 127 0.51 -8.13 10.57
N CYS A 128 -0.52 -7.56 11.21
CA CYS A 128 -0.36 -6.66 12.36
C CYS A 128 -1.31 -7.06 13.47
N ARG A 129 -0.84 -7.06 14.72
CA ARG A 129 -1.65 -7.32 15.91
C ARG A 129 -1.01 -6.74 17.18
N ARG A 130 -1.84 -6.24 18.08
CA ARG A 130 -1.42 -5.77 19.43
C ARG A 130 -0.22 -4.82 19.43
N GLY A 131 -0.18 -3.85 18.50
CA GLY A 131 0.94 -2.90 18.39
C GLY A 131 2.17 -3.40 17.66
N TRP A 132 2.16 -4.60 17.10
CA TRP A 132 3.25 -5.23 16.37
C TRP A 132 2.86 -5.57 14.95
N CYS A 133 3.81 -5.49 14.01
CA CYS A 133 3.63 -5.99 12.66
C CYS A 133 4.76 -6.95 12.27
N LYS A 134 4.41 -7.98 11.48
CA LYS A 134 5.38 -8.91 10.93
C LYS A 134 5.97 -8.31 9.66
N LEU A 135 7.25 -8.00 9.72
CA LEU A 135 8.03 -7.38 8.65
C LEU A 135 8.92 -8.43 8.00
N ASN A 136 8.87 -8.51 6.68
CA ASN A 136 9.78 -9.32 5.87
C ASN A 136 10.87 -8.40 5.27
N VAL A 137 12.10 -8.60 5.71
CA VAL A 137 13.28 -7.91 5.20
C VAL A 137 14.13 -8.93 4.43
N THR A 138 14.11 -8.84 3.11
CA THR A 138 14.90 -9.72 2.21
C THR A 138 14.78 -11.23 2.51
N GLY A 139 13.56 -11.69 2.81
CA GLY A 139 13.26 -13.11 3.11
C GLY A 139 13.33 -13.48 4.59
N ARG A 140 13.86 -12.62 5.45
CA ARG A 140 13.88 -12.82 6.91
C ARG A 140 12.69 -12.11 7.54
N MET A 141 11.88 -12.84 8.27
CA MET A 141 10.64 -12.32 8.87
C MET A 141 10.76 -12.22 10.38
N GLY A 142 10.27 -11.12 10.95
CA GLY A 142 10.18 -10.93 12.39
C GLY A 142 9.17 -9.85 12.75
N TYR A 143 8.77 -9.81 14.00
CA TYR A 143 7.84 -8.79 14.52
C TYR A 143 8.57 -7.54 14.96
N ILE A 144 8.07 -6.38 14.54
CA ILE A 144 8.54 -5.05 14.93
C ILE A 144 7.37 -4.24 15.50
N GLU A 145 7.63 -3.37 16.46
CA GLU A 145 6.61 -2.46 16.99
C GLU A 145 6.22 -1.41 15.95
N ILE A 146 4.93 -1.10 15.86
CA ILE A 146 4.40 -0.08 14.93
C ILE A 146 5.01 1.29 15.16
N SER A 147 5.31 1.64 16.41
CA SER A 147 5.96 2.90 16.79
C SER A 147 7.36 3.10 16.21
N HIS A 148 7.98 2.02 15.74
CA HIS A 148 9.35 2.00 15.22
C HIS A 148 9.43 2.09 13.69
N VAL A 149 8.30 2.25 13.03
CA VAL A 149 8.25 2.25 11.56
C VAL A 149 7.33 3.34 11.00
N PHE A 150 7.65 3.82 9.82
CA PHE A 150 6.78 4.61 8.97
C PHE A 150 6.11 3.70 7.93
N GLY A 151 4.85 3.95 7.59
CA GLY A 151 4.09 3.16 6.61
C GLY A 151 2.88 2.44 7.21
N LEU A 152 2.60 2.65 8.49
CA LEU A 152 1.50 2.03 9.24
C LEU A 152 0.69 3.06 10.03
N ASN A 153 -0.59 2.79 10.22
CA ASN A 153 -1.42 3.58 11.13
C ASN A 153 -1.34 2.99 12.54
N PRO A 154 -1.31 3.83 13.58
CA PRO A 154 -1.30 3.35 14.98
C PRO A 154 -2.44 2.38 15.32
N GLY A 155 -3.60 2.51 14.67
CA GLY A 155 -4.76 1.64 14.87
C GLY A 155 -4.76 0.31 14.11
N GLU A 156 -3.82 0.08 13.20
CA GLU A 156 -3.80 -1.16 12.40
C GLU A 156 -3.51 -2.43 13.21
N ALA A 157 -2.85 -2.29 14.34
CA ALA A 157 -2.53 -3.41 15.22
C ALA A 157 -3.54 -3.63 16.34
N SER A 158 -4.66 -2.91 16.35
CA SER A 158 -5.70 -3.06 17.37
C SER A 158 -6.82 -4.03 17.00
N ARG A 159 -6.68 -4.73 15.86
CA ARG A 159 -7.64 -5.77 15.40
C ARG A 159 -7.12 -7.16 15.68
#